data_95938a438c14479ebf3d6402f67ac41b
#
_entry.id   95938a438c14479ebf3d6402f67ac41b
#
_cell.length_a   1.000
_cell.length_b   1.000
_cell.length_c   1.000
_cell.angle_alpha   90.00
_cell.angle_beta   90.00
_cell.angle_gamma   90.00
#
_symmetry.space_group_name_H-M   'P 1'
#
loop_
_entity.id
_entity.type
_entity.pdbx_description
1 polymer ?
#
loop_
_entity_poly.entity_id
_entity_poly.type
_entity_poly.pdbx_seq_one_letter_code
_entity_poly.pdbx_strand_id
1 'polypeptide(L)'
;DLIYKVGRGDDIAGSALIFSSSMQEETRNVLPTLTLAMNSLPAGGSQRPHRHNSVAVSLVIKGENCFSMIDGERKDWAPWATTITPPVSVHSHHNEGDEQSMFLIIQDGGLYYHARAMGFEFVD
;
A
#
# COMPACT_ATOMS: atom_id res chain seq x y z
N ASP A 1 -6.49 12.51 -10.69
CA ASP A 1 -5.98 12.32 -12.06
C ASP A 1 -4.58 11.73 -12.15
N LEU A 2 -3.65 12.05 -11.23
CA LEU A 2 -2.28 11.50 -11.29
C LEU A 2 -2.26 9.99 -11.08
N ILE A 3 -2.99 9.46 -10.10
CA ILE A 3 -3.03 8.02 -9.82
C ILE A 3 -3.60 7.20 -10.99
N TYR A 4 -4.50 7.78 -11.78
CA TYR A 4 -5.03 7.14 -12.98
C TYR A 4 -4.08 7.15 -14.17
N LYS A 5 -3.07 8.03 -14.15
CA LYS A 5 -2.06 8.15 -15.20
C LYS A 5 -0.83 7.31 -14.90
N VAL A 6 -0.49 7.19 -13.62
CA VAL A 6 0.60 6.37 -13.12
C VAL A 6 0.09 4.93 -13.05
N GLY A 7 0.66 4.01 -13.80
CA GLY A 7 0.22 2.61 -13.83
C GLY A 7 -0.61 2.22 -15.05
N ARG A 8 -0.62 3.04 -16.08
CA ARG A 8 -1.08 2.65 -17.42
C ARG A 8 0.05 2.03 -18.24
N GLY A 9 0.78 1.12 -17.68
CA GLY A 9 1.74 0.31 -18.38
C GLY A 9 1.41 -1.16 -18.19
N ASP A 10 2.28 -2.04 -18.63
CA ASP A 10 2.15 -3.49 -18.45
C ASP A 10 2.37 -3.93 -16.99
N ASP A 11 2.44 -2.98 -16.06
CA ASP A 11 2.65 -3.24 -14.64
C ASP A 11 1.33 -3.61 -13.94
N ILE A 12 1.06 -4.89 -13.87
CA ILE A 12 -0.09 -5.46 -13.16
C ILE A 12 0.04 -5.36 -11.63
N ALA A 13 1.21 -5.01 -11.12
CA ALA A 13 1.48 -4.92 -9.68
C ALA A 13 0.96 -3.63 -9.04
N GLY A 14 0.46 -2.69 -9.85
CA GLY A 14 -0.12 -1.44 -9.37
C GLY A 14 0.86 -0.28 -9.28
N SER A 15 0.36 0.83 -8.77
CA SER A 15 1.07 2.11 -8.70
C SER A 15 0.86 2.78 -7.37
N ALA A 16 1.80 3.64 -6.98
CA ALA A 16 1.72 4.44 -5.77
C ALA A 16 2.03 5.92 -6.04
N LEU A 17 1.26 6.80 -5.43
CA LEU A 17 1.59 8.21 -5.25
C LEU A 17 1.97 8.44 -3.80
N ILE A 18 3.21 8.82 -3.57
CA ILE A 18 3.73 9.12 -2.24
C ILE A 18 3.46 10.60 -1.95
N PHE A 19 2.87 10.89 -0.80
CA PHE A 19 2.67 12.25 -0.30
C PHE A 19 3.84 12.64 0.60
N SER A 20 4.32 13.86 0.41
CA SER A 20 5.31 14.44 1.31
C SER A 20 4.89 15.85 1.73
N SER A 21 5.25 16.23 2.95
CA SER A 21 5.16 17.63 3.35
C SER A 21 6.39 18.40 2.86
N SER A 22 6.27 19.73 2.72
CA SER A 22 7.39 20.58 2.33
C SER A 22 8.58 20.50 3.28
N MET A 23 8.36 20.10 4.53
CA MET A 23 9.41 19.90 5.52
C MET A 23 10.09 18.51 5.44
N GLN A 24 9.52 17.58 4.68
CA GLN A 24 9.96 16.18 4.60
C GLN A 24 10.19 15.72 3.15
N GLU A 25 10.44 16.64 2.21
CA GLU A 25 10.63 16.31 0.79
C GLU A 25 11.77 15.33 0.54
N GLU A 26 12.89 15.49 1.24
CA GLU A 26 14.06 14.63 1.07
C GLU A 26 13.79 13.18 1.46
N THR A 27 12.97 12.97 2.49
CA THR A 27 12.61 11.63 3.00
C THR A 27 11.34 11.08 2.39
N ARG A 28 10.58 11.91 1.64
CA ARG A 28 9.28 11.59 1.06
C ARG A 28 8.25 11.14 2.09
N ASN A 29 8.34 11.68 3.29
CA ASN A 29 7.41 11.42 4.39
C ASN A 29 6.41 12.56 4.54
N VAL A 30 5.24 12.28 5.08
CA VAL A 30 4.25 13.30 5.44
C VAL A 30 4.55 13.92 6.81
N LEU A 31 5.05 13.11 7.72
CA LEU A 31 5.62 13.50 9.02
C LEU A 31 6.97 12.79 9.21
N PRO A 32 7.82 13.23 10.15
CA PRO A 32 9.12 12.59 10.36
C PRO A 32 9.09 11.08 10.54
N THR A 33 8.00 10.56 11.12
CA THR A 33 7.85 9.12 11.43
C THR A 33 6.82 8.41 10.53
N LEU A 34 6.02 9.16 9.77
CA LEU A 34 4.92 8.59 8.98
C LEU A 34 5.09 8.80 7.48
N THR A 35 4.91 7.72 6.75
CA THR A 35 4.71 7.73 5.30
C THR A 35 3.22 7.67 4.97
N LEU A 36 2.83 8.28 3.88
CA LEU A 36 1.47 8.26 3.36
C LEU A 36 1.52 8.05 1.85
N ALA A 37 0.80 7.07 1.36
CA ALA A 37 0.73 6.79 -0.07
C ALA A 37 -0.68 6.45 -0.51
N MET A 38 -1.09 6.95 -1.65
CA MET A 38 -2.25 6.44 -2.37
C MET A 38 -1.78 5.32 -3.29
N ASN A 39 -2.26 4.12 -3.05
CA ASN A 39 -1.97 2.96 -3.88
C ASN A 39 -3.16 2.62 -4.77
N SER A 40 -2.87 1.97 -5.87
CA SER A 40 -3.84 1.60 -6.88
C SER A 40 -3.44 0.27 -7.52
N LEU A 41 -4.43 -0.59 -7.76
CA LEU A 41 -4.29 -1.81 -8.54
C LEU A 41 -5.21 -1.72 -9.77
N PRO A 42 -4.72 -2.01 -10.97
CA PRO A 42 -5.58 -2.15 -12.13
C PRO A 42 -6.54 -3.33 -11.97
N ALA A 43 -7.58 -3.40 -12.80
CA ALA A 43 -8.44 -4.56 -12.88
C ALA A 43 -7.61 -5.83 -13.12
N GLY A 44 -7.85 -6.89 -12.35
CA GLY A 44 -7.10 -8.14 -12.39
C GLY A 44 -5.67 -8.06 -11.83
N GLY A 45 -5.27 -6.91 -11.29
CA GLY A 45 -3.92 -6.70 -10.74
C GLY A 45 -3.74 -7.26 -9.33
N SER A 46 -2.51 -7.62 -9.01
CA SER A 46 -2.15 -8.05 -7.66
C SER A 46 -0.74 -7.63 -7.29
N GLN A 47 -0.53 -7.37 -6.02
CA GLN A 47 0.81 -7.18 -5.48
C GLN A 47 1.41 -8.53 -5.09
N ARG A 48 2.70 -8.70 -5.36
CA ARG A 48 3.46 -9.85 -4.90
C ARG A 48 3.48 -9.91 -3.37
N PRO A 49 3.35 -11.09 -2.76
CA PRO A 49 3.48 -11.25 -1.31
C PRO A 49 4.78 -10.66 -0.80
N HIS A 50 4.69 -9.87 0.25
CA HIS A 50 5.83 -9.20 0.87
C HIS A 50 5.59 -8.97 2.35
N ARG A 51 6.65 -8.61 3.05
CA ARG A 51 6.59 -8.15 4.45
C ARG A 51 7.58 -7.03 4.70
N HIS A 52 7.28 -6.24 5.71
CA HIS A 52 8.13 -5.16 6.19
C HIS A 52 8.00 -4.99 7.70
N ASN A 53 8.96 -4.32 8.31
CA ASN A 53 8.96 -4.12 9.76
C ASN A 53 8.09 -2.95 10.23
N SER A 54 7.60 -2.11 9.33
CA SER A 54 6.60 -1.08 9.66
C SER A 54 5.20 -1.66 9.80
N VAL A 55 4.37 -1.08 10.67
CA VAL A 55 2.94 -1.32 10.64
C VAL A 55 2.33 -0.54 9.49
N ALA A 56 1.32 -1.11 8.83
CA ALA A 56 0.55 -0.42 7.81
C ALA A 56 -0.94 -0.39 8.19
N VAL A 57 -1.55 0.76 8.02
CA VAL A 57 -3.00 0.95 8.09
C VAL A 57 -3.46 1.34 6.70
N SER A 58 -4.35 0.54 6.12
CA SER A 58 -4.91 0.78 4.78
C SER A 58 -6.37 1.18 4.88
N LEU A 59 -6.73 2.29 4.24
CA LEU A 59 -8.10 2.76 4.08
C LEU A 59 -8.55 2.54 2.64
N VAL A 60 -9.58 1.73 2.44
CA VAL A 60 -10.16 1.49 1.11
C VAL A 60 -10.97 2.71 0.68
N ILE A 61 -10.58 3.33 -0.44
CA ILE A 61 -11.33 4.42 -1.08
C ILE A 61 -12.27 3.84 -2.15
N LYS A 62 -11.75 2.97 -2.99
CA LYS A 62 -12.47 2.29 -4.06
C LYS A 62 -11.88 0.90 -4.27
N GLY A 63 -12.70 -0.14 -4.28
CA GLY A 63 -12.21 -1.51 -4.45
C GLY A 63 -13.34 -2.53 -4.39
N GLU A 64 -14.14 -2.60 -5.45
CA GLU A 64 -15.12 -3.68 -5.61
C GLU A 64 -14.41 -4.98 -5.99
N ASN A 65 -14.81 -6.09 -5.38
CA ASN A 65 -14.18 -7.40 -5.53
C ASN A 65 -12.64 -7.40 -5.29
N CYS A 66 -12.19 -6.54 -4.37
CA CYS A 66 -10.81 -6.49 -3.93
C CYS A 66 -10.66 -7.12 -2.54
N PHE A 67 -9.45 -7.60 -2.25
CA PHE A 67 -9.12 -8.16 -0.94
C PHE A 67 -7.63 -8.06 -0.65
N SER A 68 -7.31 -8.24 0.63
CA SER A 68 -5.94 -8.44 1.09
C SER A 68 -5.79 -9.86 1.62
N MET A 69 -4.63 -10.47 1.38
CA MET A 69 -4.18 -11.63 2.14
C MET A 69 -3.23 -11.13 3.23
N ILE A 70 -3.46 -11.50 4.48
CA ILE A 70 -2.61 -11.13 5.62
C ILE A 70 -2.38 -12.40 6.45
N ASP A 71 -1.14 -12.87 6.50
CA ASP A 71 -0.75 -14.11 7.17
C ASP A 71 -1.62 -15.33 6.79
N GLY A 72 -1.97 -15.39 5.49
CA GLY A 72 -2.81 -16.46 4.94
C GLY A 72 -4.32 -16.28 5.12
N GLU A 73 -4.76 -15.22 5.79
CA GLU A 73 -6.17 -14.90 5.93
C GLU A 73 -6.63 -13.89 4.88
N ARG A 74 -7.74 -14.19 4.20
CA ARG A 74 -8.40 -13.27 3.27
C ARG A 74 -9.21 -12.22 4.02
N LYS A 75 -9.01 -10.96 3.67
CA LYS A 75 -9.76 -9.80 4.17
C LYS A 75 -10.38 -9.09 2.98
N ASP A 76 -11.67 -9.28 2.75
CA ASP A 76 -12.40 -8.61 1.67
C ASP A 76 -12.52 -7.11 1.94
N TRP A 77 -12.42 -6.32 0.88
CA TRP A 77 -12.52 -4.88 0.97
C TRP A 77 -13.98 -4.43 0.87
N ALA A 78 -14.28 -3.38 1.63
CA ALA A 78 -15.48 -2.57 1.46
C ALA A 78 -15.08 -1.10 1.43
N PRO A 79 -15.80 -0.22 0.72
CA PRO A 79 -15.52 1.21 0.74
C PRO A 79 -15.42 1.74 2.18
N TRP A 80 -14.36 2.53 2.44
CA TRP A 80 -14.06 3.11 3.77
C TRP A 80 -13.70 2.10 4.87
N ALA A 81 -13.60 0.83 4.54
CA ALA A 81 -13.07 -0.15 5.47
C ALA A 81 -11.57 0.09 5.70
N THR A 82 -11.15 -0.21 6.91
CA THR A 82 -9.74 -0.08 7.33
C THR A 82 -9.20 -1.45 7.68
N THR A 83 -8.03 -1.77 7.12
CA THR A 83 -7.26 -2.98 7.45
C THR A 83 -5.95 -2.60 8.13
N ILE A 84 -5.51 -3.42 9.07
CA ILE A 84 -4.20 -3.29 9.70
C ILE A 84 -3.34 -4.47 9.25
N THR A 85 -2.15 -4.16 8.75
CA THR A 85 -1.09 -5.14 8.50
C THR A 85 -0.06 -4.99 9.62
N PRO A 86 0.03 -5.95 10.55
CA PRO A 86 1.02 -5.90 11.62
C PRO A 86 2.46 -5.92 11.09
N PRO A 87 3.44 -5.45 11.87
CA PRO A 87 4.85 -5.59 11.52
C PRO A 87 5.20 -7.05 11.19
N VAL A 88 6.00 -7.24 10.16
CA VAL A 88 6.51 -8.52 9.63
C VAL A 88 5.48 -9.53 9.12
N SER A 89 4.18 -9.21 9.19
CA SER A 89 3.12 -10.03 8.59
C SER A 89 3.29 -10.11 7.07
N VAL A 90 3.22 -11.30 6.53
CA VAL A 90 3.22 -11.53 5.07
C VAL A 90 1.89 -11.08 4.51
N HIS A 91 1.91 -10.17 3.55
CA HIS A 91 0.68 -9.65 2.96
C HIS A 91 0.81 -9.39 1.46
N SER A 92 -0.36 -9.35 0.82
CA SER A 92 -0.54 -9.00 -0.58
C SER A 92 -1.93 -8.40 -0.78
N HIS A 93 -2.09 -7.61 -1.84
CA HIS A 93 -3.37 -6.99 -2.19
C HIS A 93 -3.77 -7.42 -3.60
N HIS A 94 -5.06 -7.67 -3.81
CA HIS A 94 -5.61 -8.25 -5.02
C HIS A 94 -6.86 -7.50 -5.47
N ASN A 95 -6.96 -7.29 -6.78
CA ASN A 95 -8.12 -6.70 -7.41
C ASN A 95 -8.70 -7.71 -8.42
N GLU A 96 -9.77 -8.39 -8.05
CA GLU A 96 -10.53 -9.31 -8.91
C GLU A 96 -11.71 -8.61 -9.61
N GLY A 97 -11.85 -7.30 -9.42
CA GLY A 97 -12.90 -6.48 -10.04
C GLY A 97 -12.53 -5.99 -11.43
N ASP A 98 -13.49 -5.32 -12.06
CA ASP A 98 -13.39 -4.81 -13.44
C ASP A 98 -12.84 -3.38 -13.52
N GLU A 99 -12.69 -2.71 -12.37
CA GLU A 99 -12.24 -1.34 -12.28
C GLU A 99 -10.95 -1.22 -11.45
N GLN A 100 -10.23 -0.13 -11.68
CA GLN A 100 -9.08 0.22 -10.88
C GLN A 100 -9.47 0.47 -9.42
N SER A 101 -8.76 -0.15 -8.49
CA SER A 101 -8.93 0.09 -7.06
C SER A 101 -8.03 1.23 -6.57
N MET A 102 -8.40 1.84 -5.44
CA MET A 102 -7.62 2.85 -4.74
C MET A 102 -7.71 2.63 -3.24
N PHE A 103 -6.56 2.67 -2.58
CA PHE A 103 -6.46 2.56 -1.13
C PHE A 103 -5.32 3.42 -0.59
N LEU A 104 -5.60 4.11 0.50
CA LEU A 104 -4.65 4.96 1.17
C LEU A 104 -3.89 4.13 2.22
N ILE A 105 -2.58 4.17 2.19
CA ILE A 105 -1.72 3.46 3.16
C ILE A 105 -0.97 4.49 4.00
N ILE A 106 -1.08 4.32 5.32
CA ILE A 106 -0.32 5.06 6.32
C ILE A 106 0.60 4.06 7.02
N GLN A 107 1.88 4.36 7.06
CA GLN A 107 2.88 3.50 7.71
C GLN A 107 3.79 4.33 8.63
N ASP A 108 4.28 3.71 9.68
CA ASP A 108 5.36 4.27 10.52
C ASP A 108 6.76 4.07 9.91
N GLY A 109 6.82 3.84 8.60
CA GLY A 109 8.04 3.61 7.83
C GLY A 109 9.07 4.72 7.96
N GLY A 110 8.63 5.97 8.16
CA GLY A 110 9.54 7.11 8.37
C GLY A 110 10.46 6.93 9.57
N LEU A 111 9.98 6.32 10.66
CA LEU A 111 10.79 5.99 11.82
C LEU A 111 11.95 5.07 11.45
N TYR A 112 11.68 4.02 10.69
CA TYR A 112 12.69 3.04 10.26
C TYR A 112 13.66 3.63 9.26
N TYR A 113 13.23 4.53 8.38
CA TYR A 113 14.13 5.27 7.48
C TYR A 113 15.11 6.15 8.26
N HIS A 114 14.63 6.91 9.24
CA HIS A 114 15.48 7.72 10.11
C HIS A 114 16.47 6.87 10.91
N ALA A 115 16.02 5.73 11.41
CA ALA A 115 16.86 4.78 12.13
C ALA A 115 17.79 3.96 11.20
N ARG A 116 17.67 4.08 9.88
CA ARG A 116 18.35 3.22 8.88
C ARG A 116 18.12 1.73 9.12
N ALA A 117 16.91 1.39 9.55
CA ALA A 117 16.51 0.05 9.96
C ALA A 117 15.30 -0.46 9.19
N MET A 118 14.97 0.13 8.04
CA MET A 118 13.86 -0.35 7.20
C MET A 118 14.17 -1.76 6.71
N GLY A 119 13.28 -2.70 7.06
CA GLY A 119 13.26 -4.06 6.56
C GLY A 119 12.11 -4.24 5.57
N PHE A 120 12.41 -4.76 4.40
CA PHE A 120 11.42 -5.12 3.38
C PHE A 120 11.93 -6.33 2.61
N GLU A 121 11.06 -7.32 2.37
CA GLU A 121 11.37 -8.45 1.51
C GLU A 121 10.13 -8.98 0.80
N PHE A 122 10.31 -9.49 -0.40
CA PHE A 122 9.30 -10.31 -1.07
C PHE A 122 9.37 -11.75 -0.54
N VAL A 123 8.20 -12.38 -0.49
CA VAL A 123 8.05 -13.77 -0.06
C VAL A 123 7.57 -14.59 -1.25
N ASP A 124 8.26 -15.71 -1.52
CA ASP A 124 7.92 -16.62 -2.61
C ASP A 124 6.92 -17.69 -2.15
#